data_45e72c001053163d1d04e1ba063bc802
#
_entry.id   45e72c001053163d1d04e1ba063bc802
#
_cell.length_a   1.000
_cell.length_b   1.000
_cell.length_c   1.000
_cell.angle_alpha   90.00
_cell.angle_beta   90.00
_cell.angle_gamma   90.00
#
_symmetry.space_group_name_H-M   'P 1'
#
loop_
_entity.id
_entity.type
_entity.pdbx_description
1 polymer ?
#
loop_
_entity_poly.entity_id
_entity_poly.type
_entity_poly.pdbx_seq_one_letter_code
_entity_poly.pdbx_strand_id
1 'polypeptide(L)'
;MPCQWPALGRGRVGERGGPIVGKGGESIPDEEWERFLRDAEAGAEGAPEEPSARARMVARRLREESGPPEPWRGHRPVRRRGRKGWYVAGLLVAAALVVVALAPGWVAGWFGGGDGGGEGAPLGVESARPDQPPPTAAAAAGPTLEQPFRGSPAARWADGTAGIGVPEARATGWMSKGQVARALEKTRDFLAASSLDPAVLRGERPGKAIASINPHQRDVRDYLAAAFRAPSRENDPLLLFSRFDAAEVRLAGDVVKTRGRITYREGRLGAVEVTTDVTYVYPVVRAAAGSDEVVRTIVRREVVMSWDDPEKVVTEPGTFSLVSYKGDTTNGGCGTFTGYFAPEFGAERATSRPEDGPAVDPYDRSTSVGTRVREGGDAGCGTATRS
;
A
#
# COMPACT_ATOMS: atom_id res chain seq x y z
N MET A 1 -7.29 16.46 -11.45
CA MET A 1 -7.89 16.30 -10.13
C MET A 1 -7.39 15.01 -9.53
N PRO A 2 -6.89 14.96 -8.29
CA PRO A 2 -6.56 13.71 -7.64
C PRO A 2 -7.82 13.01 -7.15
N CYS A 3 -8.04 11.77 -7.56
CA CYS A 3 -9.10 10.92 -7.05
C CYS A 3 -8.51 9.96 -6.05
N GLN A 4 -8.97 10.04 -4.82
CA GLN A 4 -8.63 9.09 -3.77
C GLN A 4 -9.74 8.05 -3.66
N TRP A 5 -9.36 6.78 -3.75
CA TRP A 5 -10.28 5.66 -3.73
C TRP A 5 -10.33 5.05 -2.33
N PRO A 6 -11.51 4.69 -1.80
CA PRO A 6 -11.59 3.98 -0.55
C PRO A 6 -10.89 2.63 -0.65
N ALA A 7 -10.28 2.20 0.44
CA ALA A 7 -9.67 0.89 0.56
C ALA A 7 -10.77 -0.18 0.61
N LEU A 8 -11.21 -0.64 -0.55
CA LEU A 8 -12.09 -1.79 -0.69
C LEU A 8 -11.25 -3.02 -1.00
N GLY A 9 -11.25 -3.96 -0.11
CA GLY A 9 -10.68 -5.27 -0.33
C GLY A 9 -9.67 -5.72 0.70
N ARG A 10 -10.08 -5.81 1.96
CA ARG A 10 -9.56 -6.90 2.80
C ARG A 10 -10.34 -8.13 2.42
N GLY A 11 -9.78 -9.01 1.60
CA GLY A 11 -10.29 -10.36 1.44
C GLY A 11 -10.43 -10.96 2.84
N ARG A 12 -11.64 -11.19 3.29
CA ARG A 12 -11.86 -12.01 4.48
C ARG A 12 -11.40 -13.40 4.10
N VAL A 13 -10.27 -13.81 4.64
CA VAL A 13 -9.93 -15.23 4.73
C VAL A 13 -11.03 -15.87 5.57
N GLY A 14 -11.90 -16.64 4.91
CA GLY A 14 -12.98 -17.33 5.58
C GLY A 14 -12.39 -18.31 6.60
N GLU A 15 -12.60 -18.05 7.86
CA GLU A 15 -12.51 -19.07 8.91
C GLU A 15 -13.58 -20.10 8.64
N ARG A 16 -13.19 -21.21 8.06
CA ARG A 16 -14.00 -22.42 8.10
C ARG A 16 -13.78 -23.11 9.43
N GLY A 17 -14.56 -22.70 10.41
CA GLY A 17 -14.93 -23.58 11.50
C GLY A 17 -15.88 -24.64 10.93
N GLY A 18 -15.47 -25.92 10.92
CA GLY A 18 -16.34 -27.01 10.57
C GLY A 18 -17.50 -27.12 11.55
N PRO A 19 -18.66 -27.63 11.13
CA PRO A 19 -19.81 -27.79 12.02
C PRO A 19 -19.50 -28.88 13.06
N ILE A 20 -19.42 -28.49 14.31
CA ILE A 20 -19.60 -29.42 15.41
C ILE A 20 -21.10 -29.71 15.44
N VAL A 21 -21.46 -30.91 14.98
CA VAL A 21 -22.81 -31.44 15.14
C VAL A 21 -22.98 -31.82 16.62
N GLY A 22 -23.49 -30.87 17.41
CA GLY A 22 -24.06 -31.11 18.72
C GLY A 22 -25.54 -31.47 18.57
N LYS A 23 -25.89 -32.70 18.94
CA LYS A 23 -27.26 -33.19 19.05
C LYS A 23 -28.03 -32.38 20.11
N GLY A 24 -29.24 -31.91 19.78
CA GLY A 24 -30.31 -31.55 20.70
C GLY A 24 -30.16 -30.17 21.33
N GLY A 25 -30.70 -29.16 20.70
CA GLY A 25 -31.01 -27.87 21.30
C GLY A 25 -32.53 -27.64 21.16
N GLU A 26 -33.28 -27.99 22.19
CA GLU A 26 -34.58 -27.38 22.40
C GLU A 26 -34.35 -25.86 22.51
N SER A 27 -35.06 -25.11 21.72
CA SER A 27 -35.06 -23.63 21.83
C SER A 27 -35.63 -23.28 23.22
N ILE A 28 -34.83 -22.59 24.03
CA ILE A 28 -35.27 -22.02 25.30
C ILE A 28 -36.43 -21.06 24.98
N PRO A 29 -37.61 -21.19 25.62
CA PRO A 29 -38.72 -20.25 25.40
C PRO A 29 -38.31 -18.81 25.75
N ASP A 30 -38.78 -17.84 25.00
CA ASP A 30 -38.44 -16.42 25.19
C ASP A 30 -38.75 -15.93 26.61
N GLU A 31 -39.77 -16.50 27.26
CA GLU A 31 -40.11 -16.20 28.67
C GLU A 31 -39.06 -16.64 29.68
N GLU A 32 -38.32 -17.68 29.39
CA GLU A 32 -37.24 -18.18 30.23
C GLU A 32 -35.97 -17.35 30.10
N TRP A 33 -35.75 -16.81 28.87
CA TRP A 33 -34.69 -15.88 28.58
C TRP A 33 -34.95 -14.50 29.22
N GLU A 34 -36.15 -13.98 29.17
CA GLU A 34 -36.54 -12.74 29.84
C GLU A 34 -36.47 -12.86 31.37
N ARG A 35 -36.75 -14.02 31.94
CA ARG A 35 -36.58 -14.27 33.37
C ARG A 35 -35.09 -14.28 33.76
N PHE A 36 -34.24 -14.91 32.98
CA PHE A 36 -32.80 -14.90 33.18
C PHE A 36 -32.21 -13.48 33.13
N LEU A 37 -32.65 -12.63 32.19
CA LEU A 37 -32.22 -11.23 32.12
C LEU A 37 -32.64 -10.42 33.34
N ARG A 38 -33.87 -10.59 33.81
CA ARG A 38 -34.35 -9.92 35.02
C ARG A 38 -33.63 -10.37 36.30
N ASP A 39 -33.32 -11.66 36.42
CA ASP A 39 -32.57 -12.19 37.55
C ASP A 39 -31.11 -11.73 37.51
N ALA A 40 -30.52 -11.56 36.31
CA ALA A 40 -29.17 -11.04 36.11
C ALA A 40 -29.09 -9.54 36.50
N GLU A 41 -30.12 -8.75 36.20
CA GLU A 41 -30.19 -7.36 36.58
C GLU A 41 -30.45 -7.17 38.12
N ALA A 42 -31.27 -8.03 38.71
CA ALA A 42 -31.54 -8.03 40.18
C ALA A 42 -30.34 -8.47 41.00
N GLY A 43 -29.44 -9.29 40.43
CA GLY A 43 -28.24 -9.76 41.13
C GLY A 43 -27.05 -8.77 41.09
N ALA A 44 -27.19 -7.63 40.40
CA ALA A 44 -26.08 -6.68 40.21
C ALA A 44 -25.91 -5.68 41.36
N GLU A 45 -26.94 -5.47 42.23
CA GLU A 45 -26.83 -4.62 43.40
C GLU A 45 -26.09 -5.31 44.55
N GLY A 46 -24.76 -5.08 44.63
CA GLY A 46 -23.88 -5.59 45.70
C GLY A 46 -22.85 -6.58 45.26
N ALA A 47 -22.72 -6.86 43.99
CA ALA A 47 -21.62 -7.74 43.50
C ALA A 47 -20.28 -7.04 43.71
N PRO A 48 -19.23 -7.71 44.22
CA PRO A 48 -17.89 -7.17 44.34
C PRO A 48 -17.39 -6.74 42.95
N GLU A 49 -16.86 -5.53 42.84
CA GLU A 49 -16.34 -4.98 41.59
C GLU A 49 -15.28 -5.92 40.99
N GLU A 50 -15.52 -6.42 39.78
CA GLU A 50 -14.65 -7.39 39.15
C GLU A 50 -13.27 -6.76 38.87
N PRO A 51 -12.15 -7.36 39.33
CA PRO A 51 -10.84 -6.76 39.16
C PRO A 51 -10.54 -6.55 37.67
N SER A 52 -10.07 -5.37 37.30
CA SER A 52 -9.75 -5.02 35.92
C SER A 52 -8.79 -6.04 35.27
N ALA A 53 -8.82 -6.18 33.95
CA ALA A 53 -7.93 -7.08 33.19
C ALA A 53 -6.45 -6.88 33.56
N ARG A 54 -6.06 -5.65 33.88
CA ARG A 54 -4.72 -5.29 34.35
C ARG A 54 -4.44 -5.83 35.75
N ALA A 55 -5.39 -5.75 36.66
CA ALA A 55 -5.25 -6.30 38.02
C ALA A 55 -5.14 -7.82 38.00
N ARG A 56 -5.90 -8.51 37.13
CA ARG A 56 -5.79 -9.97 36.91
C ARG A 56 -4.42 -10.37 36.34
N MET A 57 -3.88 -9.60 35.40
CA MET A 57 -2.56 -9.84 34.81
C MET A 57 -1.43 -9.67 35.85
N VAL A 58 -1.48 -8.62 36.67
CA VAL A 58 -0.51 -8.37 37.73
C VAL A 58 -0.59 -9.45 38.83
N ALA A 59 -1.78 -9.85 39.23
CA ALA A 59 -1.97 -10.93 40.24
C ALA A 59 -1.50 -12.28 39.70
N ARG A 60 -1.59 -12.57 38.41
CA ARG A 60 -1.05 -13.77 37.78
C ARG A 60 0.48 -13.73 37.76
N ARG A 61 1.08 -12.61 37.37
CA ARG A 61 2.54 -12.45 37.35
C ARG A 61 3.17 -12.58 38.75
N LEU A 62 2.53 -12.02 39.78
CA LEU A 62 2.98 -12.14 41.16
C LEU A 62 2.86 -13.59 41.73
N ARG A 63 1.97 -14.42 41.17
CA ARG A 63 1.88 -15.84 41.54
C ARG A 63 2.90 -16.71 40.80
N GLU A 64 3.26 -16.33 39.59
CA GLU A 64 4.26 -17.03 38.78
C GLU A 64 5.69 -16.69 39.22
N GLU A 65 5.93 -15.52 39.83
CA GLU A 65 7.20 -15.09 40.41
C GLU A 65 7.39 -15.47 41.89
N SER A 66 6.82 -16.57 42.36
CA SER A 66 6.98 -17.09 43.75
C SER A 66 8.37 -17.67 43.96
N GLY A 67 9.39 -16.81 44.00
CA GLY A 67 10.68 -17.09 44.59
C GLY A 67 10.79 -16.41 45.98
N PRO A 68 11.56 -16.99 46.95
CA PRO A 68 11.74 -16.32 48.25
C PRO A 68 12.40 -14.94 48.05
N PRO A 69 11.94 -13.89 48.76
CA PRO A 69 12.47 -12.56 48.63
C PRO A 69 13.95 -12.51 49.00
N GLU A 70 14.79 -11.98 48.13
CA GLU A 70 16.19 -11.78 48.43
C GLU A 70 16.37 -10.81 49.65
N PRO A 71 17.23 -11.13 50.60
CA PRO A 71 17.43 -10.27 51.78
C PRO A 71 18.06 -8.95 51.41
N TRP A 72 17.34 -7.86 51.67
CA TRP A 72 17.80 -6.50 51.60
C TRP A 72 18.87 -6.24 52.65
N ARG A 73 20.12 -6.10 52.25
CA ARG A 73 21.33 -5.62 52.93
C ARG A 73 22.45 -6.65 52.98
N GLY A 74 23.37 -6.47 52.09
CA GLY A 74 24.73 -6.96 52.16
C GLY A 74 25.69 -6.06 51.36
N HIS A 75 26.23 -5.04 52.02
CA HIS A 75 27.31 -4.23 51.44
C HIS A 75 28.58 -5.09 51.36
N ARG A 76 28.95 -5.55 50.14
CA ARG A 76 30.30 -6.04 49.85
C ARG A 76 31.14 -4.90 49.27
N PRO A 77 32.32 -4.57 49.78
CA PRO A 77 33.17 -3.51 49.23
C PRO A 77 33.69 -3.94 47.86
N VAL A 78 33.30 -3.19 46.82
CA VAL A 78 33.81 -3.37 45.45
C VAL A 78 35.24 -2.84 45.37
N ARG A 79 36.19 -3.71 45.04
CA ARG A 79 37.58 -3.34 44.70
C ARG A 79 37.57 -2.35 43.51
N ARG A 80 38.03 -1.13 43.73
CA ARG A 80 38.24 -0.12 42.68
C ARG A 80 39.27 -0.63 41.67
N ARG A 81 38.81 -1.01 40.49
CA ARG A 81 39.64 -1.23 39.30
C ARG A 81 39.62 0.03 38.45
N GLY A 82 40.80 0.45 38.04
CA GLY A 82 41.19 1.78 37.55
C GLY A 82 40.23 2.42 36.48
N ARG A 83 39.96 3.68 36.73
CA ARG A 83 39.09 4.59 35.97
C ARG A 83 39.56 4.95 34.54
N LYS A 84 40.70 4.43 34.06
CA LYS A 84 41.24 4.79 32.73
C LYS A 84 40.50 4.18 31.56
N GLY A 85 39.81 3.04 31.72
CA GLY A 85 39.03 2.40 30.64
C GLY A 85 37.71 3.10 30.30
N TRP A 86 37.10 3.79 31.26
CA TRP A 86 35.79 4.44 31.05
C TRP A 86 35.91 5.74 30.23
N TYR A 87 37.05 6.45 30.31
CA TYR A 87 37.28 7.63 29.47
C TYR A 87 37.51 7.24 28.00
N VAL A 88 38.17 6.11 27.76
CA VAL A 88 38.34 5.59 26.39
C VAL A 88 36.97 5.11 25.81
N ALA A 89 36.14 4.42 26.59
CA ALA A 89 34.82 4.02 26.17
C ALA A 89 33.89 5.25 25.91
N GLY A 90 33.95 6.25 26.79
CA GLY A 90 33.22 7.52 26.62
C GLY A 90 33.65 8.30 25.38
N LEU A 91 34.95 8.33 25.09
CA LEU A 91 35.50 9.00 23.90
C LEU A 91 35.05 8.28 22.60
N LEU A 92 35.05 6.95 22.59
CA LEU A 92 34.57 6.16 21.44
C LEU A 92 33.06 6.34 21.18
N VAL A 93 32.25 6.42 22.24
CA VAL A 93 30.83 6.73 22.13
C VAL A 93 30.61 8.15 21.62
N ALA A 94 31.34 9.12 22.12
CA ALA A 94 31.27 10.51 21.65
C ALA A 94 31.71 10.64 20.18
N ALA A 95 32.79 9.95 19.77
CA ALA A 95 33.22 9.91 18.38
C ALA A 95 32.18 9.25 17.46
N ALA A 96 31.53 8.16 17.90
CA ALA A 96 30.46 7.51 17.16
C ALA A 96 29.25 8.44 17.00
N LEU A 97 28.87 9.18 18.06
CA LEU A 97 27.78 10.16 17.98
C LEU A 97 28.08 11.33 17.04
N VAL A 98 29.32 11.77 16.97
CA VAL A 98 29.76 12.82 16.02
C VAL A 98 29.70 12.30 14.59
N VAL A 99 30.09 11.06 14.33
CA VAL A 99 29.97 10.44 13.00
C VAL A 99 28.49 10.30 12.60
N VAL A 100 27.62 9.93 13.54
CA VAL A 100 26.15 9.86 13.31
C VAL A 100 25.58 11.25 13.00
N ALA A 101 26.06 12.29 13.67
CA ALA A 101 25.59 13.67 13.47
C ALA A 101 26.08 14.30 12.16
N LEU A 102 27.30 13.94 11.70
CA LEU A 102 27.90 14.51 10.49
C LEU A 102 27.58 13.74 9.20
N ALA A 103 27.18 12.47 9.31
CA ALA A 103 26.85 11.64 8.16
C ALA A 103 25.66 10.69 8.46
N PRO A 104 24.43 11.22 8.66
CA PRO A 104 23.27 10.43 9.04
C PRO A 104 22.92 9.36 8.00
N GLY A 105 23.21 9.58 6.73
CA GLY A 105 22.94 8.62 5.64
C GLY A 105 23.84 7.38 5.67
N TRP A 106 25.02 7.44 6.26
CA TRP A 106 25.97 6.31 6.29
C TRP A 106 25.63 5.30 7.38
N VAL A 107 25.11 5.79 8.50
CA VAL A 107 24.70 4.96 9.63
C VAL A 107 23.37 4.26 9.33
N ALA A 108 22.46 4.92 8.64
CA ALA A 108 21.20 4.29 8.17
C ALA A 108 21.45 3.09 7.25
N GLY A 109 22.53 3.11 6.45
CA GLY A 109 22.93 1.99 5.60
C GLY A 109 23.52 0.79 6.34
N TRP A 110 24.12 0.99 7.52
CA TRP A 110 24.77 -0.10 8.27
C TRP A 110 23.86 -0.75 9.30
N PHE A 111 22.88 -0.02 9.84
CA PHE A 111 21.85 -0.57 10.73
C PHE A 111 20.57 -1.02 9.97
N GLY A 112 20.47 -0.74 8.67
CA GLY A 112 19.36 -1.17 7.80
C GLY A 112 19.49 -2.59 7.25
N GLY A 113 20.42 -3.38 7.70
CA GLY A 113 20.65 -4.76 7.29
C GLY A 113 20.06 -5.79 8.25
N GLY A 114 18.77 -5.70 8.53
CA GLY A 114 18.07 -6.71 9.31
C GLY A 114 16.66 -6.29 9.65
N ASP A 115 15.73 -7.08 9.16
CA ASP A 115 14.36 -7.20 9.60
C ASP A 115 13.46 -5.96 9.64
N GLY A 116 12.42 -6.09 8.95
CA GLY A 116 11.20 -5.34 9.14
C GLY A 116 10.74 -4.68 7.88
N GLY A 117 9.74 -5.30 7.28
CA GLY A 117 8.83 -4.63 6.38
C GLY A 117 8.27 -3.38 7.05
N GLY A 118 9.05 -2.31 7.05
CA GLY A 118 8.60 -0.98 7.40
C GLY A 118 7.66 -0.50 6.30
N GLU A 119 6.41 -0.28 6.63
CA GLU A 119 5.47 0.42 5.78
C GLU A 119 6.11 1.71 5.28
N GLY A 120 6.45 1.74 3.99
CA GLY A 120 6.57 2.98 3.26
C GLY A 120 7.71 3.92 3.62
N ALA A 121 8.96 3.43 3.82
CA ALA A 121 10.07 4.37 3.81
C ALA A 121 10.07 5.17 2.48
N PRO A 122 10.09 6.51 2.52
CA PRO A 122 10.03 7.36 1.33
C PRO A 122 11.13 6.98 0.34
N LEU A 123 10.85 7.03 -0.95
CA LEU A 123 11.91 6.97 -1.96
C LEU A 123 12.73 8.26 -1.81
N GLY A 124 13.93 8.16 -1.23
CA GLY A 124 14.71 9.25 -0.64
C GLY A 124 15.06 10.46 -1.52
N VAL A 125 14.68 10.47 -2.80
CA VAL A 125 14.96 11.58 -3.73
C VAL A 125 13.69 12.39 -4.05
N GLU A 126 12.51 11.92 -3.67
CA GLU A 126 11.24 12.60 -3.98
C GLU A 126 10.57 13.27 -2.78
N SER A 127 11.02 13.00 -1.58
CA SER A 127 10.54 13.67 -0.36
C SER A 127 11.02 15.13 -0.26
N ALA A 128 12.11 15.49 -0.95
CA ALA A 128 12.49 16.88 -1.11
C ALA A 128 11.78 17.42 -2.35
N ARG A 129 10.86 18.38 -2.15
CA ARG A 129 10.44 19.27 -3.22
C ARG A 129 11.73 19.82 -3.84
N PRO A 130 12.02 19.64 -5.13
CA PRO A 130 13.17 20.29 -5.72
C PRO A 130 13.02 21.79 -5.44
N ASP A 131 14.03 22.42 -4.84
CA ASP A 131 14.18 23.88 -4.87
C ASP A 131 14.29 24.28 -6.33
N GLN A 132 13.14 24.38 -6.98
CA GLN A 132 13.05 24.79 -8.36
C GLN A 132 12.95 26.30 -8.30
N PRO A 133 13.93 27.03 -8.88
CA PRO A 133 13.75 28.45 -9.11
C PRO A 133 12.43 28.66 -9.84
N PRO A 134 11.75 29.80 -9.63
CA PRO A 134 10.51 30.12 -10.33
C PRO A 134 10.68 29.81 -11.82
N PRO A 135 9.70 29.17 -12.47
CA PRO A 135 9.83 28.71 -13.83
C PRO A 135 10.23 29.89 -14.72
N THR A 136 11.35 29.77 -15.43
CA THR A 136 11.68 30.64 -16.53
C THR A 136 10.57 30.51 -17.57
N ALA A 137 10.36 31.55 -18.40
CA ALA A 137 9.30 31.55 -19.43
C ALA A 137 9.31 30.29 -20.34
N ALA A 138 10.47 29.67 -20.53
CA ALA A 138 10.62 28.36 -21.22
C ALA A 138 10.12 27.15 -20.44
N ALA A 139 10.11 27.20 -19.09
CA ALA A 139 9.57 26.16 -18.24
C ALA A 139 8.04 26.31 -18.04
N ALA A 140 7.49 27.50 -18.36
CA ALA A 140 6.05 27.73 -18.35
C ALA A 140 5.34 27.12 -19.57
N ALA A 141 6.06 26.69 -20.62
CA ALA A 141 5.46 25.99 -21.74
C ALA A 141 5.02 24.59 -21.29
N GLY A 142 3.71 24.31 -21.37
CA GLY A 142 3.10 23.04 -21.04
C GLY A 142 3.61 21.85 -21.87
N PRO A 143 3.09 20.65 -21.63
CA PRO A 143 3.43 19.47 -22.43
C PRO A 143 3.00 19.67 -23.90
N THR A 144 3.75 19.08 -24.83
CA THR A 144 3.45 19.03 -26.27
C THR A 144 3.52 17.59 -26.75
N LEU A 145 3.08 17.35 -27.99
CA LEU A 145 3.18 16.00 -28.59
C LEU A 145 4.63 15.51 -28.67
N GLU A 146 5.60 16.40 -28.96
CA GLU A 146 7.03 16.07 -29.04
C GLU A 146 7.66 15.93 -27.65
N GLN A 147 7.12 16.63 -26.66
CA GLN A 147 7.63 16.64 -25.29
C GLN A 147 6.50 16.47 -24.27
N PRO A 148 5.86 15.30 -24.22
CA PRO A 148 4.64 15.08 -23.44
C PRO A 148 4.84 15.14 -21.93
N PHE A 149 6.08 15.04 -21.44
CA PHE A 149 6.42 15.11 -20.01
C PHE A 149 7.05 16.46 -19.61
N ARG A 150 7.14 17.41 -20.53
CA ARG A 150 7.72 18.73 -20.28
C ARG A 150 7.00 19.43 -19.12
N GLY A 151 7.77 20.06 -18.23
CA GLY A 151 7.25 20.78 -17.07
C GLY A 151 6.82 19.88 -15.90
N SER A 152 7.08 18.56 -15.96
CA SER A 152 6.79 17.64 -14.86
C SER A 152 8.04 16.90 -14.36
N PRO A 153 8.06 16.45 -13.09
CA PRO A 153 9.11 15.57 -12.58
C PRO A 153 9.28 14.28 -13.40
N ALA A 154 8.21 13.79 -14.01
CA ALA A 154 8.22 12.57 -14.82
C ALA A 154 9.13 12.67 -16.06
N ALA A 155 9.49 13.86 -16.51
CA ALA A 155 10.45 14.03 -17.61
C ALA A 155 11.80 13.33 -17.35
N ARG A 156 12.18 13.13 -16.08
CA ARG A 156 13.43 12.47 -15.66
C ARG A 156 13.23 11.00 -15.25
N TRP A 157 11.99 10.51 -15.25
CA TRP A 157 11.72 9.13 -14.86
C TRP A 157 12.06 8.17 -16.00
N ALA A 158 12.27 6.91 -15.63
CA ALA A 158 12.51 5.88 -16.61
C ALA A 158 11.20 5.45 -17.32
N ASP A 159 11.34 4.81 -18.47
CA ASP A 159 10.24 4.37 -19.31
C ASP A 159 9.75 2.98 -18.89
N GLY A 160 8.46 2.83 -18.83
CA GLY A 160 7.82 1.54 -18.60
C GLY A 160 8.37 0.81 -17.38
N THR A 161 8.63 -0.47 -17.50
CA THR A 161 9.09 -1.32 -16.38
C THR A 161 10.48 -0.95 -15.85
N ALA A 162 11.30 -0.19 -16.60
CA ALA A 162 12.62 0.25 -16.15
C ALA A 162 12.54 1.21 -14.95
N GLY A 163 11.39 1.88 -14.75
CA GLY A 163 11.15 2.73 -13.57
C GLY A 163 10.71 1.98 -12.32
N ILE A 164 10.62 0.66 -12.35
CA ILE A 164 10.18 -0.18 -11.24
C ILE A 164 11.40 -0.88 -10.62
N GLY A 165 11.80 -0.42 -9.44
CA GLY A 165 12.90 -1.04 -8.68
C GLY A 165 12.51 -2.41 -8.16
N VAL A 166 13.31 -3.43 -8.52
CA VAL A 166 13.15 -4.81 -8.04
C VAL A 166 14.27 -5.10 -7.03
N PRO A 167 13.96 -5.57 -5.81
CA PRO A 167 14.96 -5.86 -4.80
C PRO A 167 15.74 -7.14 -5.13
N GLU A 168 16.91 -7.31 -4.51
CA GLU A 168 17.64 -8.58 -4.57
C GLU A 168 16.82 -9.70 -3.93
N ALA A 169 16.70 -10.85 -4.62
CA ALA A 169 15.99 -12.00 -4.11
C ALA A 169 16.79 -12.70 -3.00
N ARG A 170 16.12 -13.09 -1.92
CA ARG A 170 16.62 -13.91 -0.82
C ARG A 170 15.59 -14.98 -0.51
N ALA A 171 16.01 -16.12 0.03
CA ALA A 171 15.08 -17.14 0.49
C ALA A 171 14.17 -16.54 1.58
N THR A 172 12.86 -16.74 1.44
CA THR A 172 11.86 -16.11 2.31
C THR A 172 10.64 -17.02 2.40
N GLY A 173 10.15 -17.25 3.61
CA GLY A 173 9.03 -18.16 3.85
C GLY A 173 9.30 -19.54 3.26
N TRP A 174 8.34 -20.07 2.48
CA TRP A 174 8.47 -21.38 1.84
C TRP A 174 9.35 -21.35 0.56
N MET A 175 9.66 -20.16 0.04
CA MET A 175 10.38 -20.01 -1.23
C MET A 175 11.90 -19.96 -1.05
N SER A 176 12.62 -20.72 -1.87
CA SER A 176 14.06 -20.57 -2.08
C SER A 176 14.38 -19.23 -2.80
N LYS A 177 15.64 -18.79 -2.76
CA LYS A 177 16.11 -17.57 -3.48
C LYS A 177 15.66 -17.57 -4.95
N GLY A 178 15.77 -18.71 -5.66
CA GLY A 178 15.36 -18.81 -7.06
C GLY A 178 13.86 -18.71 -7.28
N GLN A 179 13.05 -19.19 -6.34
CA GLN A 179 11.60 -19.04 -6.39
C GLN A 179 11.17 -17.61 -6.11
N VAL A 180 11.78 -16.94 -5.12
CA VAL A 180 11.55 -15.50 -4.85
C VAL A 180 11.92 -14.66 -6.07
N ALA A 181 13.07 -14.92 -6.72
CA ALA A 181 13.45 -14.19 -7.94
C ALA A 181 12.39 -14.29 -9.03
N ARG A 182 11.86 -15.48 -9.28
CA ARG A 182 10.77 -15.70 -10.26
C ARG A 182 9.46 -15.03 -9.83
N ALA A 183 9.14 -15.01 -8.53
CA ALA A 183 7.96 -14.33 -8.01
C ALA A 183 8.05 -12.81 -8.23
N LEU A 184 9.20 -12.21 -7.98
CA LEU A 184 9.45 -10.79 -8.22
C LEU A 184 9.40 -10.44 -9.72
N GLU A 185 9.92 -11.28 -10.59
CA GLU A 185 9.82 -11.12 -12.05
C GLU A 185 8.36 -11.17 -12.50
N LYS A 186 7.59 -12.19 -12.10
CA LYS A 186 6.16 -12.30 -12.40
C LYS A 186 5.34 -11.14 -11.82
N THR A 187 5.73 -10.62 -10.66
CA THR A 187 5.12 -9.40 -10.10
C THR A 187 5.34 -8.22 -11.04
N ARG A 188 6.56 -8.02 -11.56
CA ARG A 188 6.84 -6.97 -12.54
C ARG A 188 6.08 -7.17 -13.84
N ASP A 189 5.95 -8.42 -14.31
CA ASP A 189 5.16 -8.77 -15.50
C ASP A 189 3.68 -8.44 -15.31
N PHE A 190 3.13 -8.70 -14.12
CA PHE A 190 1.76 -8.28 -13.78
C PHE A 190 1.60 -6.77 -13.85
N LEU A 191 2.53 -6.00 -13.29
CA LEU A 191 2.50 -4.53 -13.35
C LEU A 191 2.57 -4.02 -14.79
N ALA A 192 3.38 -4.66 -15.63
CA ALA A 192 3.45 -4.36 -17.07
C ALA A 192 2.12 -4.68 -17.77
N ALA A 193 1.60 -5.88 -17.60
CA ALA A 193 0.37 -6.34 -18.23
C ALA A 193 -0.90 -5.59 -17.76
N SER A 194 -0.89 -5.06 -16.53
CA SER A 194 -2.01 -4.33 -15.94
C SER A 194 -2.03 -2.84 -16.29
N SER A 195 -0.85 -2.24 -16.51
CA SER A 195 -0.71 -0.78 -16.52
C SER A 195 0.13 -0.22 -17.67
N LEU A 196 0.80 -1.08 -18.43
CA LEU A 196 1.70 -0.64 -19.52
C LEU A 196 1.39 -1.36 -20.86
N ASP A 197 0.56 -2.39 -20.86
CA ASP A 197 0.18 -3.10 -22.10
C ASP A 197 -0.63 -2.15 -23.00
N PRO A 198 -0.17 -1.88 -24.24
CA PRO A 198 -0.83 -0.93 -25.13
C PRO A 198 -2.29 -1.30 -25.46
N ALA A 199 -2.62 -2.59 -25.51
CA ALA A 199 -3.98 -3.04 -25.77
C ALA A 199 -4.90 -2.73 -24.57
N VAL A 200 -4.41 -2.99 -23.35
CA VAL A 200 -5.12 -2.66 -22.11
C VAL A 200 -5.29 -1.15 -21.97
N LEU A 201 -4.25 -0.37 -22.28
CA LEU A 201 -4.32 1.10 -22.26
C LEU A 201 -5.36 1.63 -23.26
N ARG A 202 -5.60 0.95 -24.38
CA ARG A 202 -6.70 1.28 -25.34
C ARG A 202 -8.05 0.71 -24.96
N GLY A 203 -8.19 0.16 -23.74
CA GLY A 203 -9.46 -0.27 -23.20
C GLY A 203 -9.74 -1.78 -23.33
N GLU A 204 -8.83 -2.59 -23.86
CA GLU A 204 -9.01 -4.03 -23.91
C GLU A 204 -9.00 -4.66 -22.51
N ARG A 205 -9.58 -5.86 -22.41
CA ARG A 205 -9.57 -6.60 -21.14
C ARG A 205 -8.15 -7.09 -20.82
N PRO A 206 -7.64 -6.86 -19.61
CA PRO A 206 -6.26 -7.21 -19.21
C PRO A 206 -6.13 -8.72 -18.92
N GLY A 207 -6.33 -9.56 -19.94
CA GLY A 207 -6.39 -11.02 -19.79
C GLY A 207 -5.10 -11.61 -19.20
N LYS A 208 -3.92 -11.13 -19.63
CA LYS A 208 -2.62 -11.58 -19.10
C LYS A 208 -2.44 -11.25 -17.62
N ALA A 209 -2.82 -10.05 -17.21
CA ALA A 209 -2.75 -9.65 -15.80
C ALA A 209 -3.73 -10.45 -14.94
N ILE A 210 -4.96 -10.63 -15.40
CA ILE A 210 -5.97 -11.44 -14.71
C ILE A 210 -5.51 -12.89 -14.55
N ALA A 211 -4.89 -13.47 -15.55
CA ALA A 211 -4.36 -14.85 -15.51
C ALA A 211 -3.23 -15.05 -14.49
N SER A 212 -2.58 -13.98 -14.04
CA SER A 212 -1.55 -14.04 -13.00
C SER A 212 -2.13 -14.12 -11.58
N ILE A 213 -3.43 -13.85 -11.42
CA ILE A 213 -4.12 -13.87 -10.13
C ILE A 213 -4.63 -15.29 -9.87
N ASN A 214 -4.49 -15.76 -8.63
CA ASN A 214 -4.96 -17.07 -8.21
C ASN A 214 -6.46 -17.25 -8.52
N PRO A 215 -6.85 -18.18 -9.41
CA PRO A 215 -8.24 -18.37 -9.82
C PRO A 215 -9.13 -18.94 -8.71
N HIS A 216 -8.54 -19.41 -7.62
CA HIS A 216 -9.30 -19.96 -6.48
C HIS A 216 -9.78 -18.86 -5.49
N GLN A 217 -9.35 -17.60 -5.65
CA GLN A 217 -9.90 -16.47 -4.91
C GLN A 217 -11.28 -16.08 -5.47
N ARG A 218 -12.35 -16.58 -4.86
CA ARG A 218 -13.72 -16.35 -5.33
C ARG A 218 -14.13 -14.88 -5.27
N ASP A 219 -13.81 -14.22 -4.17
CA ASP A 219 -14.07 -12.80 -3.92
C ASP A 219 -13.42 -11.89 -4.99
N VAL A 220 -12.17 -12.17 -5.35
CA VAL A 220 -11.45 -11.44 -6.39
C VAL A 220 -12.05 -11.72 -7.78
N ARG A 221 -12.43 -12.96 -8.07
CA ARG A 221 -13.11 -13.30 -9.32
C ARG A 221 -14.45 -12.58 -9.46
N ASP A 222 -15.24 -12.58 -8.38
CA ASP A 222 -16.56 -11.94 -8.37
C ASP A 222 -16.40 -10.41 -8.53
N TYR A 223 -15.42 -9.81 -7.83
CA TYR A 223 -15.04 -8.42 -8.03
C TYR A 223 -14.67 -8.14 -9.50
N LEU A 224 -13.75 -8.90 -10.09
CA LEU A 224 -13.33 -8.69 -11.49
C LEU A 224 -14.48 -8.88 -12.47
N ALA A 225 -15.35 -9.87 -12.24
CA ALA A 225 -16.52 -10.08 -13.09
C ALA A 225 -17.48 -8.88 -13.02
N ALA A 226 -17.74 -8.35 -11.84
CA ALA A 226 -18.58 -7.17 -11.65
C ALA A 226 -17.91 -5.92 -12.24
N ALA A 227 -16.62 -5.70 -11.97
CA ALA A 227 -15.86 -4.55 -12.42
C ALA A 227 -15.82 -4.36 -13.93
N PHE A 228 -15.78 -5.47 -14.69
CA PHE A 228 -15.80 -5.41 -16.16
C PHE A 228 -17.20 -5.45 -16.78
N ARG A 229 -18.23 -5.85 -16.04
CA ARG A 229 -19.61 -5.91 -16.53
C ARG A 229 -20.38 -4.64 -16.22
N ALA A 230 -20.24 -4.14 -15.01
CA ALA A 230 -20.96 -2.96 -14.50
C ALA A 230 -20.05 -2.25 -13.48
N PRO A 231 -19.09 -1.45 -13.97
CA PRO A 231 -18.21 -0.70 -13.11
C PRO A 231 -18.98 0.20 -12.14
N SER A 232 -18.53 0.26 -10.90
CA SER A 232 -19.11 1.09 -9.85
C SER A 232 -18.01 1.52 -8.89
N ARG A 233 -18.37 2.34 -7.91
CA ARG A 233 -17.42 2.75 -6.84
C ARG A 233 -16.84 1.56 -6.09
N GLU A 234 -17.65 0.51 -5.88
CA GLU A 234 -17.25 -0.71 -5.16
C GLU A 234 -16.50 -1.70 -6.07
N ASN A 235 -16.75 -1.62 -7.37
CA ASN A 235 -16.19 -2.54 -8.36
C ASN A 235 -15.56 -1.77 -9.52
N ASP A 236 -14.47 -1.05 -9.24
CA ASP A 236 -13.79 -0.29 -10.27
C ASP A 236 -12.54 -1.02 -10.75
N PRO A 237 -12.47 -1.40 -12.03
CA PRO A 237 -11.29 -2.05 -12.58
C PRO A 237 -10.05 -1.16 -12.58
N LEU A 238 -10.22 0.17 -12.48
CA LEU A 238 -9.12 1.13 -12.47
C LEU A 238 -8.28 1.08 -11.18
N LEU A 239 -8.76 0.41 -10.14
CA LEU A 239 -7.94 0.11 -8.96
C LEU A 239 -6.75 -0.81 -9.27
N LEU A 240 -6.88 -1.66 -10.28
CA LEU A 240 -5.84 -2.64 -10.68
C LEU A 240 -5.29 -2.38 -12.08
N PHE A 241 -6.09 -1.84 -13.00
CA PHE A 241 -5.75 -1.74 -14.41
C PHE A 241 -5.81 -0.30 -14.90
N SER A 242 -4.95 0.06 -15.88
CA SER A 242 -5.00 1.37 -16.51
C SER A 242 -5.64 1.24 -17.88
N ARG A 243 -6.80 1.88 -18.03
CA ARG A 243 -7.60 1.79 -19.24
C ARG A 243 -8.13 3.16 -19.63
N PHE A 244 -8.06 3.48 -20.90
CA PHE A 244 -8.70 4.66 -21.51
C PHE A 244 -9.71 4.20 -22.55
N ASP A 245 -10.76 4.98 -22.74
CA ASP A 245 -11.67 4.73 -23.87
C ASP A 245 -10.99 5.25 -25.17
N ALA A 246 -10.67 4.33 -26.07
CA ALA A 246 -9.97 4.65 -27.30
C ALA A 246 -10.78 5.55 -28.24
N ALA A 247 -12.11 5.64 -28.07
CA ALA A 247 -12.95 6.57 -28.81
C ALA A 247 -12.77 8.02 -28.34
N GLU A 248 -12.43 8.22 -27.07
CA GLU A 248 -12.32 9.54 -26.45
C GLU A 248 -10.87 10.04 -26.35
N VAL A 249 -9.94 9.11 -26.04
CA VAL A 249 -8.58 9.45 -25.64
C VAL A 249 -7.55 8.47 -26.22
N ARG A 250 -6.41 8.98 -26.63
CA ARG A 250 -5.24 8.19 -27.03
C ARG A 250 -3.97 8.68 -26.31
N LEU A 251 -2.99 7.83 -26.17
CA LEU A 251 -1.68 8.24 -25.66
C LEU A 251 -1.02 9.25 -26.61
N ALA A 252 -0.33 10.22 -26.06
CA ALA A 252 0.57 11.11 -26.78
C ALA A 252 1.96 10.44 -26.90
N GLY A 253 2.12 9.59 -27.91
CA GLY A 253 3.29 8.74 -28.11
C GLY A 253 3.17 7.36 -27.41
N ASP A 254 4.27 6.60 -27.42
CA ASP A 254 4.30 5.21 -26.97
C ASP A 254 4.91 5.04 -25.56
N VAL A 255 5.31 6.13 -24.92
CA VAL A 255 6.03 6.12 -23.66
C VAL A 255 5.09 6.40 -22.50
N VAL A 256 5.16 5.54 -21.47
CA VAL A 256 4.61 5.78 -20.14
C VAL A 256 5.77 5.91 -19.17
N LYS A 257 5.86 7.02 -18.46
CA LYS A 257 6.88 7.19 -17.42
C LYS A 257 6.44 6.54 -16.12
N THR A 258 7.36 5.83 -15.50
CA THR A 258 7.07 5.14 -14.24
C THR A 258 8.13 5.44 -13.19
N ARG A 259 7.71 5.37 -11.94
CA ARG A 259 8.60 5.38 -10.79
C ARG A 259 7.98 4.57 -9.66
N GLY A 260 8.70 3.58 -9.18
CA GLY A 260 8.20 2.74 -8.11
C GLY A 260 9.18 1.70 -7.63
N ARG A 261 8.72 0.90 -6.70
CA ARG A 261 9.52 -0.19 -6.13
C ARG A 261 8.65 -1.39 -5.81
N ILE A 262 9.29 -2.53 -5.74
CA ILE A 262 8.77 -3.77 -5.20
C ILE A 262 9.53 -4.05 -3.90
N THR A 263 8.83 -4.44 -2.86
CA THR A 263 9.38 -4.95 -1.60
C THR A 263 8.73 -6.28 -1.29
N TYR A 264 9.35 -7.11 -0.46
CA TYR A 264 8.76 -8.38 -0.04
C TYR A 264 9.18 -8.76 1.38
N ARG A 265 8.37 -9.58 2.01
CA ARG A 265 8.61 -10.12 3.35
C ARG A 265 7.98 -11.49 3.48
N GLU A 266 8.24 -12.20 4.58
CA GLU A 266 7.44 -13.35 4.96
C GLU A 266 6.05 -12.89 5.40
N GLY A 267 5.02 -13.55 4.85
CA GLY A 267 3.61 -13.33 5.12
C GLY A 267 3.00 -14.45 5.97
N ARG A 268 1.68 -14.49 5.97
CA ARG A 268 0.94 -15.53 6.70
C ARG A 268 1.23 -16.91 6.13
N LEU A 269 1.23 -17.94 7.00
CA LEU A 269 1.47 -19.34 6.66
C LEU A 269 2.81 -19.60 5.94
N GLY A 270 3.78 -18.67 6.10
CA GLY A 270 5.06 -18.76 5.43
C GLY A 270 5.05 -18.31 3.96
N ALA A 271 3.96 -17.71 3.46
CA ALA A 271 3.89 -17.15 2.12
C ALA A 271 4.93 -16.03 1.92
N VAL A 272 5.25 -15.71 0.67
CA VAL A 272 6.03 -14.52 0.35
C VAL A 272 5.07 -13.39 -0.02
N GLU A 273 4.93 -12.41 0.87
CA GLU A 273 4.11 -11.22 0.64
C GLU A 273 4.92 -10.16 -0.09
N VAL A 274 4.46 -9.78 -1.27
CA VAL A 274 5.10 -8.79 -2.14
C VAL A 274 4.24 -7.53 -2.16
N THR A 275 4.82 -6.40 -1.81
CA THR A 275 4.17 -5.08 -1.89
C THR A 275 4.79 -4.29 -3.03
N THR A 276 3.94 -3.75 -3.89
CA THR A 276 4.33 -2.85 -4.99
C THR A 276 3.77 -1.46 -4.72
N ASP A 277 4.57 -0.42 -4.95
CA ASP A 277 4.16 0.97 -4.90
C ASP A 277 4.71 1.67 -6.14
N VAL A 278 3.87 1.90 -7.13
CA VAL A 278 4.27 2.40 -8.45
C VAL A 278 3.38 3.56 -8.88
N THR A 279 4.02 4.63 -9.35
CA THR A 279 3.38 5.76 -10.02
C THR A 279 3.61 5.65 -11.53
N TYR A 280 2.52 5.76 -12.28
CA TYR A 280 2.49 5.78 -13.73
C TYR A 280 2.04 7.15 -14.20
N VAL A 281 2.67 7.70 -15.23
CA VAL A 281 2.30 8.97 -15.85
C VAL A 281 2.00 8.71 -17.32
N TYR A 282 0.72 8.87 -17.68
CA TYR A 282 0.20 8.67 -19.02
C TYR A 282 -0.02 10.03 -19.67
N PRO A 283 0.79 10.41 -20.67
CA PRO A 283 0.48 11.57 -21.48
C PRO A 283 -0.61 11.20 -22.48
N VAL A 284 -1.68 11.97 -22.51
CA VAL A 284 -2.84 11.68 -23.36
C VAL A 284 -3.31 12.92 -24.11
N VAL A 285 -3.93 12.66 -25.25
CA VAL A 285 -4.61 13.66 -26.08
C VAL A 285 -6.00 13.14 -26.43
N ARG A 286 -6.91 14.01 -26.85
CA ARG A 286 -8.20 13.57 -27.39
C ARG A 286 -8.00 12.68 -28.61
N ALA A 287 -8.86 11.69 -28.79
CA ALA A 287 -8.83 10.80 -29.95
C ALA A 287 -9.19 11.52 -31.26
N ALA A 288 -9.91 12.64 -31.17
CA ALA A 288 -10.30 13.44 -32.34
C ALA A 288 -9.08 13.86 -33.19
N ALA A 289 -9.23 13.76 -34.52
CA ALA A 289 -8.17 14.10 -35.44
C ALA A 289 -7.73 15.58 -35.29
N GLY A 290 -6.42 15.84 -35.33
CA GLY A 290 -5.85 17.15 -35.16
C GLY A 290 -5.73 17.66 -33.72
N SER A 291 -6.11 16.83 -32.73
CA SER A 291 -5.92 17.15 -31.31
C SER A 291 -4.44 17.13 -30.94
N ASP A 292 -3.95 18.23 -30.39
CA ASP A 292 -2.55 18.43 -29.98
C ASP A 292 -2.39 18.82 -28.50
N GLU A 293 -3.48 19.12 -27.81
CA GLU A 293 -3.47 19.39 -26.38
C GLU A 293 -3.12 18.14 -25.59
N VAL A 294 -1.91 18.13 -25.01
CA VAL A 294 -1.45 17.03 -24.16
C VAL A 294 -1.80 17.32 -22.70
N VAL A 295 -2.45 16.37 -22.06
CA VAL A 295 -2.63 16.36 -20.61
C VAL A 295 -2.05 15.07 -20.04
N ARG A 296 -1.89 15.00 -18.73
CA ARG A 296 -1.36 13.81 -18.07
C ARG A 296 -2.36 13.25 -17.08
N THR A 297 -2.60 11.95 -17.17
CA THR A 297 -3.21 11.16 -16.11
C THR A 297 -2.11 10.52 -15.28
N ILE A 298 -2.12 10.76 -13.97
CA ILE A 298 -1.10 10.25 -13.05
C ILE A 298 -1.78 9.28 -12.10
N VAL A 299 -1.26 8.06 -12.04
CA VAL A 299 -1.85 6.99 -11.22
C VAL A 299 -0.78 6.40 -10.34
N ARG A 300 -0.98 6.43 -9.03
CA ARG A 300 -0.16 5.71 -8.06
C ARG A 300 -0.94 4.55 -7.48
N ARG A 301 -0.39 3.35 -7.56
CA ARG A 301 -1.00 2.13 -7.01
C ARG A 301 -0.09 1.43 -6.03
N GLU A 302 -0.70 0.99 -4.94
CA GLU A 302 -0.12 0.04 -4.01
C GLU A 302 -0.89 -1.27 -4.12
N VAL A 303 -0.20 -2.34 -4.48
CA VAL A 303 -0.80 -3.68 -4.57
C VAL A 303 0.01 -4.63 -3.70
N VAL A 304 -0.66 -5.36 -2.83
CA VAL A 304 -0.07 -6.40 -1.99
C VAL A 304 -0.52 -7.76 -2.51
N MET A 305 0.45 -8.58 -2.82
CA MET A 305 0.29 -9.91 -3.41
C MET A 305 0.88 -10.97 -2.47
N SER A 306 0.22 -12.09 -2.32
CA SER A 306 0.72 -13.25 -1.57
C SER A 306 1.09 -14.37 -2.53
N TRP A 307 2.35 -14.79 -2.52
CA TRP A 307 2.83 -16.00 -3.19
C TRP A 307 2.72 -17.13 -2.19
N ASP A 308 1.58 -17.79 -2.23
CA ASP A 308 1.16 -18.75 -1.22
C ASP A 308 1.92 -20.09 -1.33
N ASP A 309 2.09 -20.75 -0.18
CA ASP A 309 2.58 -22.10 -0.09
C ASP A 309 1.48 -23.08 -0.56
N PRO A 310 1.67 -23.83 -1.66
CA PRO A 310 0.66 -24.71 -2.21
C PRO A 310 0.32 -25.90 -1.28
N GLU A 311 1.18 -26.21 -0.29
CA GLU A 311 0.88 -27.21 0.73
C GLU A 311 -0.13 -26.71 1.77
N LYS A 312 -0.31 -25.38 1.89
CA LYS A 312 -1.16 -24.74 2.91
C LYS A 312 -2.35 -23.99 2.34
N VAL A 313 -2.26 -23.53 1.09
CA VAL A 313 -3.29 -22.71 0.45
C VAL A 313 -3.55 -23.25 -0.95
N VAL A 314 -4.83 -23.35 -1.32
CA VAL A 314 -5.21 -23.73 -2.69
C VAL A 314 -4.83 -22.62 -3.67
N THR A 315 -3.84 -22.89 -4.49
CA THR A 315 -3.31 -21.94 -5.45
C THR A 315 -2.84 -22.66 -6.72
N GLU A 316 -2.86 -21.97 -7.86
CA GLU A 316 -2.28 -22.46 -9.11
C GLU A 316 -0.79 -22.13 -9.19
N PRO A 317 0.06 -23.01 -9.71
CA PRO A 317 1.48 -22.77 -9.85
C PRO A 317 1.78 -21.50 -10.67
N GLY A 318 2.50 -20.57 -10.05
CA GLY A 318 2.94 -19.34 -10.71
C GLY A 318 1.88 -18.23 -10.74
N THR A 319 0.82 -18.36 -9.95
CA THR A 319 -0.15 -17.29 -9.64
C THR A 319 0.06 -16.77 -8.23
N PHE A 320 -0.46 -15.58 -7.95
CA PHE A 320 -0.46 -14.97 -6.63
C PHE A 320 -1.89 -14.66 -6.17
N SER A 321 -2.09 -14.63 -4.87
CA SER A 321 -3.33 -14.15 -4.28
C SER A 321 -3.26 -12.63 -4.04
N LEU A 322 -4.30 -11.89 -4.41
CA LEU A 322 -4.44 -10.48 -4.07
C LEU A 322 -4.80 -10.33 -2.59
N VAL A 323 -4.01 -9.56 -1.85
CA VAL A 323 -4.22 -9.28 -0.42
C VAL A 323 -4.88 -7.92 -0.24
N SER A 324 -4.35 -6.90 -0.91
CA SER A 324 -4.94 -5.56 -0.94
C SER A 324 -4.49 -4.79 -2.18
N TYR A 325 -5.31 -3.82 -2.58
CA TYR A 325 -4.99 -2.90 -3.65
C TYR A 325 -5.60 -1.54 -3.34
N LYS A 326 -4.85 -0.49 -3.63
CA LYS A 326 -5.23 0.91 -3.39
C LYS A 326 -4.69 1.75 -4.53
N GLY A 327 -5.40 2.79 -4.88
CA GLY A 327 -4.99 3.72 -5.91
C GLY A 327 -5.25 5.17 -5.54
N ASP A 328 -4.43 6.04 -6.08
CA ASP A 328 -4.60 7.49 -6.09
C ASP A 328 -4.41 7.96 -7.53
N THR A 329 -5.37 8.72 -8.04
CA THR A 329 -5.40 9.11 -9.46
C THR A 329 -5.61 10.61 -9.59
N THR A 330 -4.75 11.23 -10.39
CA THR A 330 -4.86 12.64 -10.76
C THR A 330 -5.24 12.75 -12.23
N ASN A 331 -6.23 13.57 -12.55
CA ASN A 331 -6.78 13.75 -13.89
C ASN A 331 -7.23 12.43 -14.53
N GLY A 332 -7.98 11.63 -13.79
CA GLY A 332 -8.50 10.34 -14.26
C GLY A 332 -10.02 10.23 -14.27
N GLY A 333 -10.74 11.33 -14.03
CA GLY A 333 -12.20 11.34 -13.94
C GLY A 333 -12.71 11.03 -12.53
N CYS A 334 -12.63 12.02 -11.63
CA CYS A 334 -13.11 11.84 -10.27
C CYS A 334 -14.63 11.62 -10.23
N GLY A 335 -15.08 10.64 -9.45
CA GLY A 335 -16.51 10.30 -9.36
C GLY A 335 -17.10 9.60 -10.60
N THR A 336 -16.27 9.31 -11.61
CA THR A 336 -16.70 8.64 -12.84
C THR A 336 -16.31 7.17 -12.80
N PHE A 337 -17.28 6.27 -12.81
CA PHE A 337 -17.05 4.82 -12.67
C PHE A 337 -17.45 4.08 -13.95
N THR A 338 -16.83 4.46 -15.08
CA THR A 338 -17.06 3.81 -16.38
C THR A 338 -16.14 2.63 -16.64
N GLY A 339 -15.13 2.44 -15.79
CA GLY A 339 -14.05 1.47 -16.00
C GLY A 339 -12.96 1.98 -16.95
N TYR A 340 -12.97 3.29 -17.26
CA TYR A 340 -11.96 3.99 -18.04
C TYR A 340 -11.58 5.29 -17.36
N PHE A 341 -10.32 5.69 -17.48
CA PHE A 341 -9.90 7.02 -17.08
C PHE A 341 -10.54 8.06 -18.01
N ALA A 342 -11.06 9.12 -17.43
CA ALA A 342 -11.69 10.24 -18.11
C ALA A 342 -10.89 11.53 -17.83
N PRO A 343 -9.77 11.77 -18.52
CA PRO A 343 -8.95 12.96 -18.31
C PRO A 343 -9.67 14.22 -18.80
N GLU A 344 -9.58 15.28 -18.00
CA GLU A 344 -10.06 16.61 -18.38
C GLU A 344 -8.98 17.39 -19.14
N PHE A 345 -9.39 18.08 -20.18
CA PHE A 345 -8.57 18.96 -20.98
C PHE A 345 -8.81 20.45 -20.61
N GLY A 346 -7.99 21.37 -21.10
CA GLY A 346 -7.95 22.75 -20.61
C GLY A 346 -9.28 23.49 -20.56
N ALA A 347 -10.11 23.34 -21.59
CA ALA A 347 -11.44 23.98 -21.62
C ALA A 347 -12.38 23.42 -20.53
N GLU A 348 -12.31 22.14 -20.26
CA GLU A 348 -13.12 21.47 -19.22
C GLU A 348 -12.61 21.80 -17.83
N ARG A 349 -11.28 21.84 -17.63
CA ARG A 349 -10.69 22.25 -16.36
C ARG A 349 -11.06 23.67 -15.97
N ALA A 350 -11.16 24.58 -16.95
CA ALA A 350 -11.54 25.97 -16.70
C ALA A 350 -12.99 26.09 -16.20
N THR A 351 -13.84 25.13 -16.55
CA THR A 351 -15.26 25.10 -16.17
C THR A 351 -15.53 24.19 -14.97
N SER A 352 -14.62 23.29 -14.67
CA SER A 352 -14.74 22.42 -13.49
C SER A 352 -14.62 23.25 -12.22
N ARG A 353 -15.61 23.13 -11.35
CA ARG A 353 -15.63 23.81 -10.06
C ARG A 353 -14.43 23.37 -9.23
N PRO A 354 -13.72 24.29 -8.56
CA PRO A 354 -12.76 23.91 -7.53
C PRO A 354 -13.47 23.03 -6.50
N GLU A 355 -13.01 21.82 -6.31
CA GLU A 355 -13.57 20.94 -5.30
C GLU A 355 -12.93 21.24 -3.95
N ASP A 356 -13.73 21.14 -2.87
CA ASP A 356 -13.33 21.45 -1.49
C ASP A 356 -12.33 20.42 -0.90
N GLY A 357 -11.82 19.52 -1.74
CA GLY A 357 -10.86 18.50 -1.36
C GLY A 357 -9.43 19.05 -1.19
N PRO A 358 -8.57 18.31 -0.48
CA PRO A 358 -7.21 18.73 -0.20
C PRO A 358 -6.39 18.94 -1.48
N ALA A 359 -5.50 19.95 -1.46
CA ALA A 359 -4.51 20.13 -2.51
C ALA A 359 -3.40 19.08 -2.38
N VAL A 360 -3.24 18.25 -3.40
CA VAL A 360 -2.29 17.12 -3.39
C VAL A 360 -1.27 17.25 -4.53
N ASP A 361 0.01 17.04 -4.20
CA ASP A 361 1.04 16.83 -5.23
C ASP A 361 1.03 15.36 -5.67
N PRO A 362 0.65 15.04 -6.91
CA PRO A 362 0.57 13.66 -7.39
C PRO A 362 1.94 12.97 -7.52
N TYR A 363 3.03 13.75 -7.56
CA TYR A 363 4.39 13.23 -7.62
C TYR A 363 5.02 13.02 -6.24
N ASP A 364 4.38 13.53 -5.18
CA ASP A 364 4.86 13.30 -3.82
C ASP A 364 4.64 11.85 -3.39
N ARG A 365 5.72 11.21 -2.96
CA ARG A 365 5.75 9.83 -2.49
C ARG A 365 6.20 9.71 -1.03
N SER A 366 6.22 10.81 -0.29
CA SER A 366 6.63 10.86 1.10
C SER A 366 5.68 10.08 2.03
N THR A 367 4.40 9.98 1.65
CA THR A 367 3.39 9.21 2.37
C THR A 367 2.94 8.00 1.56
N SER A 368 2.53 6.90 2.25
CA SER A 368 1.98 5.72 1.57
C SER A 368 0.63 6.04 0.91
N VAL A 369 0.27 5.28 -0.14
CA VAL A 369 -1.07 5.36 -0.75
C VAL A 369 -2.15 5.13 0.31
N GLY A 370 -1.93 4.15 1.20
CA GLY A 370 -2.87 3.85 2.28
C GLY A 370 -3.07 4.98 3.27
N THR A 371 -2.05 5.79 3.54
CA THR A 371 -2.14 6.97 4.40
C THR A 371 -2.93 8.07 3.70
N ARG A 372 -2.61 8.37 2.44
CA ARG A 372 -3.35 9.34 1.63
C ARG A 372 -4.84 9.02 1.52
N VAL A 373 -5.16 7.76 1.24
CA VAL A 373 -6.56 7.29 1.16
C VAL A 373 -7.30 7.46 2.49
N ARG A 374 -6.62 7.23 3.63
CA ARG A 374 -7.23 7.44 4.95
C ARG A 374 -7.42 8.91 5.30
N GLU A 375 -6.43 9.75 4.98
CA GLU A 375 -6.47 11.20 5.25
C GLU A 375 -7.47 11.91 4.33
N GLY A 376 -7.64 11.43 3.10
CA GLY A 376 -8.66 11.92 2.19
C GLY A 376 -10.09 11.58 2.60
N GLY A 377 -10.28 10.53 3.39
CA GLY A 377 -11.59 10.09 3.89
C GLY A 377 -12.64 9.95 2.78
N ASP A 378 -13.88 10.27 3.11
CA ASP A 378 -14.97 10.45 2.14
C ASP A 378 -14.98 11.83 1.48
N ALA A 379 -13.98 12.68 1.76
CA ALA A 379 -13.80 13.94 1.08
C ALA A 379 -13.61 13.65 -0.42
N GLY A 380 -14.49 14.18 -1.21
CA GLY A 380 -14.59 13.98 -2.66
C GLY A 380 -13.30 14.19 -3.43
N CYS A 381 -13.39 14.72 -4.62
CA CYS A 381 -12.24 14.94 -5.49
C CYS A 381 -11.38 16.11 -4.98
N GLY A 382 -10.10 15.90 -4.81
CA GLY A 382 -9.14 16.93 -4.41
C GLY A 382 -8.55 17.70 -5.61
N THR A 383 -7.80 18.75 -5.35
CA THR A 383 -7.13 19.57 -6.37
C THR A 383 -5.66 19.18 -6.49
N ALA A 384 -5.18 18.91 -7.70
CA ALA A 384 -3.76 18.69 -7.94
C ALA A 384 -2.99 20.02 -7.92
N THR A 385 -1.89 20.09 -7.17
CA THR A 385 -1.02 21.27 -7.13
C THR A 385 -0.21 21.43 -8.41
N ARG A 386 -0.02 20.32 -9.15
CA ARG A 386 0.66 20.27 -10.47
C ARG A 386 0.26 18.99 -11.21
N SER A 387 0.39 18.98 -12.52
CA SER A 387 0.07 17.84 -13.39
C SER A 387 1.19 17.55 -14.39
#